data_66d1eefd0c4f9c40737a96d129183d69
#
_entry.id   66d1eefd0c4f9c40737a96d129183d69
#
_cell.length_a   1.000
_cell.length_b   1.000
_cell.length_c   1.000
_cell.angle_alpha   90.00
_cell.angle_beta   90.00
_cell.angle_gamma   90.00
#
_symmetry.space_group_name_H-M   'P 1'
#
loop_
_entity.id
_entity.type
_entity.pdbx_description
1 polymer ?
#
loop_
_entity_poly.entity_id
_entity_poly.type
_entity_poly.pdbx_seq_one_letter_code
_entity_poly.pdbx_strand_id
1 'polypeptide(L)'
;MYKGGMKIPKRIQPLVDDGLVDEVTSQLMSGKEASVYIVRCGDTIRCAKVYKEISQRSFKKATAYREGRKVRNSRRARAMEKGSGFGREQQEKVWQSAEVDALYKLAEAGVRVPVPYGCFDGVLLMELVTDDEGYVAPRLNDVVMSPEQAIEDHAVMMTYVVKMLCVGLIHGDLSEFNVLVDEYGPVIIDLPQAVDASANNNAEWMLTRDINNIRDYYAQFAPELAKTEYAKEMWALYEKGDLKPDSKLTGEFTESDALADIDAIMHEIDAARIEEQHRRERAKEEKDGVDESKFNWAES
;
A
#
# COMPACT_ATOMS: atom_id res chain seq x y z
N MET A 1 -30.68 -22.31 22.33
CA MET A 1 -31.46 -21.86 21.15
C MET A 1 -31.58 -20.34 21.22
N TYR A 2 -30.59 -19.59 20.80
CA TYR A 2 -30.65 -18.13 20.67
C TYR A 2 -31.13 -17.81 19.24
N LYS A 3 -32.43 -17.69 19.04
CA LYS A 3 -33.04 -17.05 17.87
C LYS A 3 -33.15 -15.54 18.16
N GLY A 4 -32.15 -14.80 17.75
CA GLY A 4 -32.17 -13.36 17.78
C GLY A 4 -31.12 -12.86 16.83
N GLY A 5 -31.35 -13.03 15.52
CA GLY A 5 -30.51 -12.44 14.49
C GLY A 5 -30.48 -10.91 14.67
N MET A 6 -29.30 -10.30 14.55
CA MET A 6 -29.16 -8.85 14.59
C MET A 6 -30.00 -8.22 13.46
N LYS A 7 -30.58 -7.05 13.69
CA LYS A 7 -31.24 -6.30 12.61
C LYS A 7 -30.24 -6.08 11.47
N ILE A 8 -30.57 -6.58 10.27
CA ILE A 8 -29.71 -6.48 9.11
C ILE A 8 -29.45 -5.00 8.77
N PRO A 9 -28.19 -4.58 8.70
CA PRO A 9 -27.84 -3.23 8.27
C PRO A 9 -28.38 -2.96 6.86
N LYS A 10 -28.94 -1.77 6.62
CA LYS A 10 -29.58 -1.41 5.33
C LYS A 10 -28.67 -1.65 4.12
N ARG A 11 -27.36 -1.47 4.26
CA ARG A 11 -26.40 -1.67 3.17
C ARG A 11 -26.06 -3.13 2.91
N ILE A 12 -26.28 -4.03 3.87
CA ILE A 12 -26.09 -5.49 3.69
C ILE A 12 -27.38 -6.11 3.13
N GLN A 13 -28.53 -5.47 3.32
CA GLN A 13 -29.82 -6.03 2.89
C GLN A 13 -29.83 -6.47 1.41
N PRO A 14 -29.30 -5.70 0.42
CA PRO A 14 -29.25 -6.15 -0.97
C PRO A 14 -28.47 -7.46 -1.16
N LEU A 15 -27.38 -7.66 -0.38
CA LEU A 15 -26.60 -8.90 -0.46
C LEU A 15 -27.37 -10.10 0.09
N VAL A 16 -28.27 -9.86 1.05
CA VAL A 16 -29.16 -10.90 1.56
C VAL A 16 -30.26 -11.20 0.54
N ASP A 17 -30.85 -10.18 -0.06
CA ASP A 17 -31.90 -10.33 -1.06
C ASP A 17 -31.38 -11.07 -2.33
N ASP A 18 -30.11 -10.85 -2.69
CA ASP A 18 -29.42 -11.51 -3.81
C ASP A 18 -28.84 -12.89 -3.44
N GLY A 19 -28.97 -13.33 -2.18
CA GLY A 19 -28.49 -14.63 -1.70
C GLY A 19 -26.96 -14.76 -1.58
N LEU A 20 -26.23 -13.63 -1.55
CA LEU A 20 -24.77 -13.59 -1.31
C LEU A 20 -24.45 -13.71 0.18
N VAL A 21 -25.36 -13.28 1.04
CA VAL A 21 -25.30 -13.38 2.50
C VAL A 21 -26.59 -14.01 2.98
N ASP A 22 -26.51 -15.04 3.80
CA ASP A 22 -27.69 -15.68 4.40
C ASP A 22 -28.11 -15.00 5.69
N GLU A 23 -27.14 -14.58 6.50
CA GLU A 23 -27.40 -14.05 7.84
C GLU A 23 -26.29 -13.09 8.27
N VAL A 24 -26.67 -12.04 9.00
CA VAL A 24 -25.73 -11.18 9.75
C VAL A 24 -25.72 -11.67 11.20
N THR A 25 -24.60 -12.27 11.60
CA THR A 25 -24.48 -12.90 12.91
C THR A 25 -24.24 -11.87 14.02
N SER A 26 -23.27 -10.99 13.81
CA SER A 26 -22.90 -9.96 14.80
C SER A 26 -22.15 -8.80 14.16
N GLN A 27 -22.06 -7.69 14.89
CA GLN A 27 -21.16 -6.61 14.56
C GLN A 27 -19.84 -6.83 15.29
N LEU A 28 -18.75 -6.95 14.53
CA LEU A 28 -17.40 -7.12 15.05
C LEU A 28 -16.80 -5.79 15.52
N MET A 29 -16.95 -4.74 14.70
CA MET A 29 -16.35 -3.44 14.98
C MET A 29 -17.16 -2.31 14.33
N SER A 30 -17.11 -1.10 14.92
CA SER A 30 -17.59 0.14 14.32
C SER A 30 -16.53 1.23 14.45
N GLY A 31 -15.80 1.47 13.37
CA GLY A 31 -14.81 2.54 13.28
C GLY A 31 -15.38 3.85 12.69
N LYS A 32 -14.51 4.82 12.46
CA LYS A 32 -14.87 6.11 11.86
C LYS A 32 -15.23 5.99 10.37
N GLU A 33 -14.58 5.07 9.66
CA GLU A 33 -14.68 4.93 8.20
C GLU A 33 -15.59 3.80 7.76
N ALA A 34 -15.66 2.73 8.55
CA ALA A 34 -16.46 1.56 8.25
C ALA A 34 -16.98 0.87 9.52
N SER A 35 -17.99 0.04 9.34
CA SER A 35 -18.43 -0.94 10.32
C SER A 35 -18.21 -2.34 9.75
N VAL A 36 -17.73 -3.25 10.59
CA VAL A 36 -17.40 -4.61 10.20
C VAL A 36 -18.39 -5.58 10.88
N TYR A 37 -18.93 -6.48 10.08
CA TYR A 37 -19.93 -7.47 10.53
C TYR A 37 -19.45 -8.87 10.21
N ILE A 38 -19.79 -9.82 11.07
CA ILE A 38 -19.66 -11.25 10.79
C ILE A 38 -20.94 -11.68 10.09
N VAL A 39 -20.77 -12.33 8.93
CA VAL A 39 -21.88 -12.79 8.10
C VAL A 39 -21.71 -14.26 7.73
N ARG A 40 -22.82 -14.99 7.57
CA ARG A 40 -22.81 -16.33 7.04
C ARG A 40 -23.13 -16.31 5.53
N CYS A 41 -22.34 -17.04 4.76
CA CYS A 41 -22.48 -17.18 3.31
C CYS A 41 -22.39 -18.69 2.98
N GLY A 42 -23.51 -19.36 2.86
CA GLY A 42 -23.57 -20.82 2.78
C GLY A 42 -23.03 -21.46 4.07
N ASP A 43 -22.09 -22.35 3.91
CA ASP A 43 -21.42 -23.04 5.02
C ASP A 43 -20.21 -22.28 5.58
N THR A 44 -19.91 -21.09 5.05
CA THR A 44 -18.73 -20.31 5.45
C THR A 44 -19.12 -19.05 6.22
N ILE A 45 -18.29 -18.70 7.20
CA ILE A 45 -18.38 -17.42 7.92
C ILE A 45 -17.40 -16.45 7.28
N ARG A 46 -17.87 -15.23 7.05
CA ARG A 46 -17.10 -14.17 6.38
C ARG A 46 -17.21 -12.86 7.12
N CYS A 47 -16.42 -11.90 6.69
CA CYS A 47 -16.43 -10.51 7.14
C CYS A 47 -17.11 -9.64 6.08
N ALA A 48 -18.04 -8.77 6.51
CA ALA A 48 -18.62 -7.73 5.67
C ALA A 48 -18.20 -6.35 6.20
N LYS A 49 -17.28 -5.68 5.49
CA LYS A 49 -16.86 -4.30 5.80
C LYS A 49 -17.78 -3.33 5.07
N VAL A 50 -18.60 -2.62 5.83
CA VAL A 50 -19.58 -1.64 5.34
C VAL A 50 -19.00 -0.25 5.49
N TYR A 51 -18.68 0.40 4.39
CA TYR A 51 -18.14 1.76 4.41
C TYR A 51 -19.21 2.79 4.79
N LYS A 52 -18.85 3.73 5.66
CA LYS A 52 -19.73 4.84 6.06
C LYS A 52 -19.72 5.93 5.01
N GLU A 53 -20.83 6.65 4.86
CA GLU A 53 -20.91 7.79 3.96
C GLU A 53 -19.96 8.92 4.38
N ILE A 54 -19.47 9.68 3.40
CA ILE A 54 -18.48 10.76 3.59
C ILE A 54 -18.93 11.81 4.60
N SER A 55 -20.24 12.07 4.72
CA SER A 55 -20.78 13.01 5.70
C SER A 55 -20.44 12.68 7.15
N GLN A 56 -20.08 11.43 7.43
CA GLN A 56 -19.74 10.92 8.77
C GLN A 56 -18.23 10.73 9.00
N ARG A 57 -17.39 11.08 8.02
CA ARG A 57 -15.94 10.88 8.08
C ARG A 57 -15.20 12.19 8.39
N SER A 58 -14.12 12.11 9.18
CA SER A 58 -13.25 13.24 9.48
C SER A 58 -12.07 13.29 8.51
N PHE A 59 -12.05 14.31 7.61
CA PHE A 59 -11.09 14.44 6.49
C PHE A 59 -9.73 15.06 6.84
N LYS A 60 -9.31 15.13 8.10
CA LYS A 60 -8.13 15.92 8.48
C LYS A 60 -6.76 15.41 8.01
N LYS A 61 -6.64 14.16 7.52
CA LYS A 61 -5.35 13.59 7.07
C LYS A 61 -5.27 13.30 5.55
N ALA A 62 -6.23 13.73 4.76
CA ALA A 62 -6.40 13.25 3.39
C ALA A 62 -5.38 13.77 2.35
N THR A 63 -4.58 14.80 2.63
CA THR A 63 -3.77 15.46 1.59
C THR A 63 -2.55 14.63 1.19
N ALA A 64 -1.80 14.09 2.14
CA ALA A 64 -0.60 13.29 1.87
C ALA A 64 -0.89 11.95 1.15
N TYR A 65 -2.08 11.38 1.42
CA TYR A 65 -2.54 10.11 0.81
C TYR A 65 -3.24 10.27 -0.55
N ARG A 66 -3.49 11.52 -1.00
CA ARG A 66 -4.12 11.81 -2.30
C ARG A 66 -3.13 11.83 -3.45
N GLU A 67 -1.88 12.08 -3.16
CA GLU A 67 -0.83 12.15 -4.15
C GLU A 67 -0.63 10.76 -4.80
N GLY A 68 -0.57 10.73 -6.13
CA GLY A 68 -0.41 9.49 -6.89
C GLY A 68 -1.71 8.76 -7.28
N ARG A 69 -2.87 9.09 -6.71
CA ARG A 69 -4.15 8.49 -7.13
C ARG A 69 -4.68 9.12 -8.41
N LYS A 70 -4.47 8.46 -9.55
CA LYS A 70 -4.89 8.96 -10.88
C LYS A 70 -6.39 8.86 -11.06
N VAL A 71 -7.07 10.00 -11.25
CA VAL A 71 -8.45 10.07 -11.72
C VAL A 71 -8.42 10.35 -13.22
N ARG A 72 -8.78 9.33 -14.04
CA ARG A 72 -8.73 9.42 -15.53
C ARG A 72 -9.65 10.47 -16.15
N ASN A 73 -10.57 11.05 -15.40
CA ASN A 73 -11.54 12.01 -15.91
C ASN A 73 -11.35 13.38 -15.26
N SER A 74 -10.94 14.38 -16.04
CA SER A 74 -10.67 15.77 -15.59
C SER A 74 -11.88 16.47 -14.95
N ARG A 75 -13.11 16.08 -15.32
CA ARG A 75 -14.35 16.62 -14.74
C ARG A 75 -14.58 16.07 -13.32
N ARG A 76 -14.30 14.77 -13.11
CA ARG A 76 -14.34 14.12 -11.79
C ARG A 76 -13.26 14.66 -10.87
N ALA A 77 -12.03 14.82 -11.36
CA ALA A 77 -10.93 15.41 -10.59
C ALA A 77 -11.27 16.79 -10.07
N ARG A 78 -11.79 17.70 -10.93
CA ARG A 78 -12.23 19.04 -10.53
C ARG A 78 -13.41 19.05 -9.55
N ALA A 79 -14.36 18.12 -9.66
CA ALA A 79 -15.48 18.00 -8.73
C ALA A 79 -15.03 17.51 -7.35
N MET A 80 -14.08 16.58 -7.31
CA MET A 80 -13.46 16.09 -6.07
C MET A 80 -12.67 17.19 -5.35
N GLU A 81 -11.93 18.01 -6.10
CA GLU A 81 -11.16 19.14 -5.59
C GLU A 81 -12.06 20.23 -4.97
N LYS A 82 -13.20 20.52 -5.59
CA LYS A 82 -14.17 21.50 -5.09
C LYS A 82 -14.98 21.04 -3.87
N GLY A 83 -14.90 19.77 -3.46
CA GLY A 83 -15.62 19.23 -2.30
C GLY A 83 -17.14 19.27 -2.42
N SER A 84 -17.69 19.35 -3.64
CA SER A 84 -19.13 19.26 -3.90
C SER A 84 -19.70 17.92 -3.47
N GLY A 85 -21.03 17.80 -3.27
CA GLY A 85 -21.69 16.53 -2.92
C GLY A 85 -21.34 15.41 -3.90
N PHE A 86 -21.40 15.69 -5.21
CA PHE A 86 -20.97 14.78 -6.27
C PHE A 86 -19.47 14.47 -6.19
N GLY A 87 -18.62 15.48 -5.92
CA GLY A 87 -17.18 15.28 -5.78
C GLY A 87 -16.83 14.37 -4.61
N ARG A 88 -17.54 14.49 -3.49
CA ARG A 88 -17.37 13.62 -2.31
C ARG A 88 -17.76 12.17 -2.60
N GLU A 89 -18.91 11.95 -3.26
CA GLU A 89 -19.35 10.61 -3.68
C GLU A 89 -18.33 9.93 -4.64
N GLN A 90 -17.81 10.69 -5.62
CA GLN A 90 -16.77 10.17 -6.52
C GLN A 90 -15.47 9.84 -5.76
N GLN A 91 -15.10 10.63 -4.77
CA GLN A 91 -13.94 10.39 -3.92
C GLN A 91 -14.11 9.12 -3.08
N GLU A 92 -15.32 8.86 -2.58
CA GLU A 92 -15.65 7.63 -1.85
C GLU A 92 -15.49 6.38 -2.72
N LYS A 93 -16.05 6.39 -3.93
CA LYS A 93 -15.92 5.27 -4.87
C LYS A 93 -14.47 4.98 -5.25
N VAL A 94 -13.65 6.01 -5.43
CA VAL A 94 -12.21 5.85 -5.71
C VAL A 94 -11.48 5.24 -4.50
N TRP A 95 -11.86 5.62 -3.29
CA TRP A 95 -11.25 5.11 -2.06
C TRP A 95 -11.60 3.63 -1.81
N GLN A 96 -12.87 3.27 -1.96
CA GLN A 96 -13.34 1.90 -1.82
C GLN A 96 -12.70 0.98 -2.87
N SER A 97 -12.63 1.42 -4.13
CA SER A 97 -11.96 0.65 -5.18
C SER A 97 -10.48 0.48 -4.92
N ALA A 98 -9.79 1.51 -4.40
CA ALA A 98 -8.35 1.44 -4.12
C ALA A 98 -8.01 0.43 -3.02
N GLU A 99 -8.82 0.34 -1.94
CA GLU A 99 -8.63 -0.67 -0.90
C GLU A 99 -8.87 -2.08 -1.44
N VAL A 100 -9.96 -2.27 -2.19
CA VAL A 100 -10.29 -3.57 -2.81
C VAL A 100 -9.21 -4.00 -3.80
N ASP A 101 -8.77 -3.08 -4.67
CA ASP A 101 -7.69 -3.35 -5.63
C ASP A 101 -6.38 -3.69 -4.91
N ALA A 102 -6.06 -3.00 -3.81
CA ALA A 102 -4.90 -3.29 -3.00
C ALA A 102 -4.96 -4.69 -2.37
N LEU A 103 -6.11 -5.09 -1.81
CA LEU A 103 -6.31 -6.42 -1.24
C LEU A 103 -6.06 -7.53 -2.26
N TYR A 104 -6.66 -7.44 -3.46
CA TYR A 104 -6.44 -8.42 -4.52
C TYR A 104 -4.97 -8.46 -4.94
N LYS A 105 -4.37 -7.30 -5.16
CA LYS A 105 -2.98 -7.18 -5.60
C LYS A 105 -2.00 -7.76 -4.58
N LEU A 106 -2.23 -7.56 -3.29
CA LEU A 106 -1.40 -8.09 -2.22
C LEU A 106 -1.60 -9.60 -2.04
N ALA A 107 -2.83 -10.09 -2.12
CA ALA A 107 -3.10 -11.52 -2.07
C ALA A 107 -2.40 -12.26 -3.22
N GLU A 108 -2.45 -11.73 -4.45
CA GLU A 108 -1.73 -12.27 -5.62
C GLU A 108 -0.21 -12.24 -5.44
N ALA A 109 0.32 -11.21 -4.76
CA ALA A 109 1.75 -11.10 -4.45
C ALA A 109 2.21 -12.05 -3.33
N GLY A 110 1.30 -12.79 -2.71
CA GLY A 110 1.60 -13.69 -1.59
C GLY A 110 1.88 -12.94 -0.29
N VAL A 111 1.26 -11.78 -0.10
CA VAL A 111 1.16 -11.10 1.20
C VAL A 111 -0.07 -11.65 1.92
N ARG A 112 0.05 -12.03 3.18
CA ARG A 112 -1.09 -12.49 3.97
C ARG A 112 -1.98 -11.29 4.34
N VAL A 113 -3.09 -11.18 3.64
CA VAL A 113 -4.18 -10.24 3.87
C VAL A 113 -5.49 -11.02 3.89
N PRO A 114 -6.60 -10.51 4.46
CA PRO A 114 -7.91 -11.16 4.35
C PRO A 114 -8.28 -11.37 2.87
N VAL A 115 -8.60 -12.60 2.48
CA VAL A 115 -8.98 -12.93 1.11
C VAL A 115 -10.23 -12.16 0.72
N PRO A 116 -10.21 -11.30 -0.33
CA PRO A 116 -11.39 -10.57 -0.77
C PRO A 116 -12.27 -11.48 -1.64
N TYR A 117 -13.59 -11.46 -1.39
CA TYR A 117 -14.58 -12.21 -2.17
C TYR A 117 -15.41 -11.32 -3.10
N GLY A 118 -15.38 -10.01 -2.90
CA GLY A 118 -16.06 -9.04 -3.77
C GLY A 118 -16.48 -7.78 -3.02
N CYS A 119 -16.75 -6.72 -3.78
CA CYS A 119 -17.26 -5.47 -3.24
C CYS A 119 -18.57 -5.10 -3.96
N PHE A 120 -19.65 -4.98 -3.20
CA PHE A 120 -21.02 -4.78 -3.68
C PHE A 120 -21.60 -3.53 -3.00
N ASP A 121 -21.86 -2.49 -3.77
CA ASP A 121 -22.47 -1.22 -3.31
C ASP A 121 -21.89 -0.66 -2.00
N GLY A 122 -20.56 -0.70 -1.86
CA GLY A 122 -19.86 -0.21 -0.67
C GLY A 122 -19.86 -1.20 0.50
N VAL A 123 -20.08 -2.47 0.22
CA VAL A 123 -19.87 -3.59 1.16
C VAL A 123 -18.80 -4.51 0.60
N LEU A 124 -17.65 -4.57 1.25
CA LEU A 124 -16.58 -5.51 0.93
C LEU A 124 -16.80 -6.81 1.71
N LEU A 125 -17.03 -7.91 0.97
CA LEU A 125 -17.00 -9.25 1.54
C LEU A 125 -15.57 -9.79 1.47
N MET A 126 -15.07 -10.27 2.60
CA MET A 126 -13.72 -10.80 2.73
C MET A 126 -13.66 -11.91 3.78
N GLU A 127 -12.55 -12.59 3.87
CA GLU A 127 -12.25 -13.59 4.87
C GLU A 127 -12.46 -13.04 6.29
N LEU A 128 -13.09 -13.83 7.16
CA LEU A 128 -12.99 -13.65 8.60
C LEU A 128 -11.72 -14.38 9.05
N VAL A 129 -10.69 -13.64 9.41
CA VAL A 129 -9.45 -14.21 9.95
C VAL A 129 -9.75 -14.74 11.34
N THR A 130 -9.44 -16.02 11.57
CA THR A 130 -9.69 -16.71 12.84
C THR A 130 -8.40 -17.35 13.35
N ASP A 131 -8.36 -17.59 14.66
CA ASP A 131 -7.37 -18.45 15.28
C ASP A 131 -7.66 -19.95 15.00
N ASP A 132 -6.85 -20.84 15.54
CA ASP A 132 -6.96 -22.31 15.43
C ASP A 132 -8.22 -22.89 16.11
N GLU A 133 -8.81 -22.17 17.06
CA GLU A 133 -10.06 -22.53 17.72
C GLU A 133 -11.30 -22.02 16.97
N GLY A 134 -11.12 -21.20 15.91
CA GLY A 134 -12.18 -20.60 15.10
C GLY A 134 -12.78 -19.32 15.70
N TYR A 135 -12.15 -18.74 16.72
CA TYR A 135 -12.48 -17.39 17.18
C TYR A 135 -11.84 -16.34 16.28
N VAL A 136 -12.38 -15.13 16.30
CA VAL A 136 -11.79 -14.00 15.58
C VAL A 136 -10.34 -13.79 16.02
N ALA A 137 -9.42 -13.81 15.07
CA ALA A 137 -8.00 -13.65 15.35
C ALA A 137 -7.72 -12.33 16.10
N PRO A 138 -6.89 -12.34 17.15
CA PRO A 138 -6.53 -11.15 17.91
C PRO A 138 -5.72 -10.19 17.06
N ARG A 139 -5.70 -8.92 17.43
CA ARG A 139 -4.76 -7.95 16.89
C ARG A 139 -3.39 -8.18 17.49
N LEU A 140 -2.36 -7.81 16.75
CA LEU A 140 -0.98 -7.94 17.20
C LEU A 140 -0.74 -7.22 18.54
N ASN A 141 -1.34 -6.06 18.78
CA ASN A 141 -1.25 -5.34 20.06
C ASN A 141 -1.89 -6.07 21.26
N ASP A 142 -2.71 -7.09 21.02
CA ASP A 142 -3.37 -7.88 22.06
C ASP A 142 -2.65 -9.21 22.33
N VAL A 143 -1.56 -9.49 21.58
CA VAL A 143 -0.80 -10.75 21.68
C VAL A 143 0.46 -10.56 22.53
N VAL A 144 0.66 -11.49 23.46
CA VAL A 144 1.91 -11.64 24.19
C VAL A 144 2.71 -12.79 23.59
N MET A 145 3.99 -12.56 23.27
CA MET A 145 4.81 -13.53 22.56
C MET A 145 6.19 -13.68 23.18
N SER A 146 6.89 -14.78 22.87
CA SER A 146 8.29 -14.96 23.25
C SER A 146 9.20 -14.08 22.36
N PRO A 147 10.44 -13.81 22.80
CA PRO A 147 11.42 -13.11 21.96
C PRO A 147 11.66 -13.81 20.61
N GLU A 148 11.72 -15.14 20.61
CA GLU A 148 11.91 -15.94 19.40
C GLU A 148 10.75 -15.77 18.43
N GLN A 149 9.50 -15.83 18.92
CA GLN A 149 8.31 -15.61 18.10
C GLN A 149 8.28 -14.19 17.55
N ALA A 150 8.69 -13.19 18.33
CA ALA A 150 8.75 -11.80 17.89
C ALA A 150 9.76 -11.61 16.74
N ILE A 151 10.91 -12.28 16.78
CA ILE A 151 11.90 -12.24 15.71
C ILE A 151 11.35 -12.91 14.44
N GLU A 152 10.71 -14.08 14.57
CA GLU A 152 10.12 -14.81 13.45
C GLU A 152 9.01 -14.01 12.78
N ASP A 153 8.04 -13.51 13.54
CA ASP A 153 6.93 -12.72 13.03
C ASP A 153 7.40 -11.41 12.40
N HIS A 154 8.39 -10.73 13.02
CA HIS A 154 9.00 -9.53 12.44
C HIS A 154 9.63 -9.84 11.08
N ALA A 155 10.35 -10.93 10.93
CA ALA A 155 10.97 -11.34 9.65
C ALA A 155 9.90 -11.63 8.58
N VAL A 156 8.78 -12.24 8.97
CA VAL A 156 7.62 -12.46 8.09
C VAL A 156 7.02 -11.11 7.68
N MET A 157 6.84 -10.18 8.61
CA MET A 157 6.34 -8.83 8.30
C MET A 157 7.26 -8.09 7.33
N MET A 158 8.58 -8.14 7.51
CA MET A 158 9.53 -7.53 6.56
C MET A 158 9.41 -8.14 5.17
N THR A 159 9.24 -9.47 5.08
CA THR A 159 8.98 -10.15 3.79
C THR A 159 7.69 -9.67 3.13
N TYR A 160 6.63 -9.44 3.89
CA TYR A 160 5.38 -8.89 3.35
C TYR A 160 5.56 -7.45 2.86
N VAL A 161 6.27 -6.59 3.60
CA VAL A 161 6.53 -5.21 3.19
C VAL A 161 7.40 -5.18 1.92
N VAL A 162 8.40 -6.06 1.77
CA VAL A 162 9.16 -6.22 0.51
C VAL A 162 8.23 -6.54 -0.65
N LYS A 163 7.36 -7.54 -0.50
CA LYS A 163 6.41 -7.94 -1.55
C LYS A 163 5.42 -6.81 -1.89
N MET A 164 4.93 -6.08 -0.87
CA MET A 164 4.07 -4.90 -1.06
C MET A 164 4.77 -3.85 -1.91
N LEU A 165 6.02 -3.50 -1.58
CA LEU A 165 6.80 -2.51 -2.30
C LEU A 165 7.14 -2.96 -3.72
N CYS A 166 7.44 -4.26 -3.94
CA CYS A 166 7.66 -4.84 -5.26
C CYS A 166 6.44 -4.74 -6.19
N VAL A 167 5.22 -4.74 -5.65
CA VAL A 167 4.01 -4.47 -6.43
C VAL A 167 3.62 -3.00 -6.43
N GLY A 168 4.51 -2.12 -5.96
CA GLY A 168 4.35 -0.67 -5.98
C GLY A 168 3.36 -0.14 -4.94
N LEU A 169 3.15 -0.84 -3.81
CA LEU A 169 2.24 -0.42 -2.75
C LEU A 169 2.98 -0.20 -1.42
N ILE A 170 2.59 0.86 -0.72
CA ILE A 170 2.94 1.13 0.67
C ILE A 170 1.63 1.20 1.45
N HIS A 171 1.57 0.59 2.65
CA HIS A 171 0.37 0.55 3.47
C HIS A 171 -0.09 1.95 3.88
N GLY A 172 0.85 2.79 4.32
CA GLY A 172 0.61 4.17 4.70
C GLY A 172 0.04 4.37 6.11
N ASP A 173 -0.24 3.29 6.86
CA ASP A 173 -0.67 3.32 8.27
C ASP A 173 -0.41 1.97 8.96
N LEU A 174 0.68 1.27 8.58
CA LEU A 174 1.03 -0.02 9.17
C LEU A 174 1.48 0.18 10.63
N SER A 175 0.86 -0.60 11.51
CA SER A 175 1.14 -0.61 12.94
C SER A 175 0.58 -1.90 13.57
N GLU A 176 0.89 -2.15 14.83
CA GLU A 176 0.36 -3.26 15.62
C GLU A 176 -1.17 -3.34 15.68
N PHE A 177 -1.86 -2.22 15.40
CA PHE A 177 -3.32 -2.16 15.37
C PHE A 177 -3.92 -2.62 14.04
N ASN A 178 -3.11 -2.66 12.98
CA ASN A 178 -3.50 -3.03 11.62
C ASN A 178 -2.89 -4.37 11.19
N VAL A 179 -2.56 -5.22 12.16
CA VAL A 179 -2.12 -6.60 11.98
C VAL A 179 -2.93 -7.50 12.90
N LEU A 180 -3.49 -8.58 12.35
CA LEU A 180 -4.06 -9.69 13.10
C LEU A 180 -3.01 -10.81 13.19
N VAL A 181 -3.18 -11.72 14.16
CA VAL A 181 -2.31 -12.89 14.28
C VAL A 181 -3.18 -14.14 14.25
N ASP A 182 -3.03 -14.96 13.21
CA ASP A 182 -3.65 -16.28 13.12
C ASP A 182 -2.62 -17.40 13.44
N GLU A 183 -3.00 -18.65 13.28
CA GLU A 183 -2.13 -19.81 13.53
C GLU A 183 -0.90 -19.86 12.58
N TYR A 184 -0.93 -19.13 11.47
CA TYR A 184 0.14 -19.08 10.47
C TYR A 184 1.02 -17.84 10.61
N GLY A 185 0.68 -16.91 11.50
CA GLY A 185 1.42 -15.70 11.79
C GLY A 185 0.66 -14.39 11.49
N PRO A 186 1.38 -13.29 11.17
CA PRO A 186 0.77 -11.97 10.99
C PRO A 186 -0.05 -11.86 9.71
N VAL A 187 -1.20 -11.19 9.80
CA VAL A 187 -2.13 -10.89 8.70
C VAL A 187 -2.35 -9.38 8.63
N ILE A 188 -1.96 -8.75 7.54
CA ILE A 188 -2.09 -7.29 7.36
C ILE A 188 -3.53 -6.94 7.00
N ILE A 189 -4.11 -5.96 7.69
CA ILE A 189 -5.48 -5.47 7.48
C ILE A 189 -5.50 -3.94 7.31
N ASP A 190 -6.65 -3.42 6.86
CA ASP A 190 -6.98 -1.99 6.83
C ASP A 190 -6.14 -1.16 5.87
N LEU A 191 -6.33 -1.39 4.56
CA LEU A 191 -5.58 -0.80 3.43
C LEU A 191 -6.16 0.51 2.81
N PRO A 192 -7.13 1.23 3.41
CA PRO A 192 -7.72 2.39 2.74
C PRO A 192 -6.71 3.54 2.55
N GLN A 193 -5.61 3.53 3.29
CA GLN A 193 -4.54 4.52 3.20
C GLN A 193 -3.37 4.07 2.30
N ALA A 194 -3.45 2.88 1.71
CA ALA A 194 -2.42 2.40 0.81
C ALA A 194 -2.19 3.35 -0.37
N VAL A 195 -0.92 3.59 -0.69
CA VAL A 195 -0.50 4.51 -1.74
C VAL A 195 0.41 3.81 -2.75
N ASP A 196 0.46 4.38 -3.96
CA ASP A 196 1.41 3.98 -4.98
C ASP A 196 2.80 4.54 -4.64
N ALA A 197 3.79 3.65 -4.49
CA ALA A 197 5.14 4.00 -4.10
C ALA A 197 5.85 4.91 -5.12
N SER A 198 5.55 4.75 -6.41
CA SER A 198 6.19 5.51 -7.48
C SER A 198 5.54 6.87 -7.74
N ALA A 199 4.31 7.06 -7.30
CA ALA A 199 3.50 8.24 -7.61
C ALA A 199 3.27 9.15 -6.40
N ASN A 200 3.87 8.85 -5.24
CA ASN A 200 3.72 9.63 -4.02
C ASN A 200 5.08 10.16 -3.55
N ASN A 201 5.24 11.48 -3.49
CA ASN A 201 6.50 12.13 -3.06
C ASN A 201 6.85 11.87 -1.58
N ASN A 202 5.90 11.38 -0.79
CA ASN A 202 6.12 11.02 0.62
C ASN A 202 6.30 9.50 0.83
N ALA A 203 6.48 8.74 -0.26
CA ALA A 203 6.52 7.28 -0.22
C ALA A 203 7.59 6.74 0.72
N GLU A 204 8.83 7.23 0.62
CA GLU A 204 9.95 6.86 1.48
C GLU A 204 9.63 7.11 2.97
N TRP A 205 9.13 8.30 3.29
CA TRP A 205 8.75 8.65 4.65
C TRP A 205 7.63 7.74 5.19
N MET A 206 6.63 7.42 4.37
CA MET A 206 5.53 6.53 4.77
C MET A 206 6.04 5.12 5.01
N LEU A 207 6.86 4.58 4.10
CA LEU A 207 7.47 3.26 4.26
C LEU A 207 8.33 3.19 5.53
N THR A 208 9.18 4.20 5.74
CA THR A 208 10.05 4.28 6.91
C THR A 208 9.24 4.29 8.21
N ARG A 209 8.17 5.08 8.27
CA ARG A 209 7.29 5.12 9.42
C ARG A 209 6.61 3.78 9.67
N ASP A 210 6.05 3.16 8.63
CA ASP A 210 5.34 1.90 8.71
C ASP A 210 6.27 0.76 9.21
N ILE A 211 7.49 0.67 8.66
CA ILE A 211 8.49 -0.31 9.10
C ILE A 211 8.93 -0.05 10.55
N ASN A 212 9.20 1.21 10.91
CA ASN A 212 9.63 1.56 12.26
C ASN A 212 8.54 1.27 13.30
N ASN A 213 7.26 1.51 13.01
CA ASN A 213 6.17 1.16 13.90
C ASN A 213 6.17 -0.35 14.24
N ILE A 214 6.32 -1.18 13.22
CA ILE A 214 6.37 -2.64 13.37
C ILE A 214 7.63 -3.07 14.12
N ARG A 215 8.81 -2.54 13.76
CA ARG A 215 10.07 -2.79 14.45
C ARG A 215 9.96 -2.43 15.94
N ASP A 216 9.49 -1.23 16.25
CA ASP A 216 9.46 -0.72 17.62
C ASP A 216 8.45 -1.49 18.47
N TYR A 217 7.36 -2.01 17.87
CA TYR A 217 6.45 -2.90 18.56
C TYR A 217 7.12 -4.24 18.92
N TYR A 218 7.70 -4.94 17.93
CA TYR A 218 8.36 -6.22 18.19
C TYR A 218 9.60 -6.11 19.08
N ALA A 219 10.29 -4.96 19.05
CA ALA A 219 11.43 -4.68 19.91
C ALA A 219 11.08 -4.64 21.40
N GLN A 220 9.82 -4.53 21.79
CA GLN A 220 9.37 -4.67 23.17
C GLN A 220 9.58 -6.10 23.70
N PHE A 221 9.55 -7.10 22.82
CA PHE A 221 9.75 -8.51 23.13
C PHE A 221 11.18 -8.98 22.79
N ALA A 222 11.77 -8.44 21.73
CA ALA A 222 13.11 -8.76 21.23
C ALA A 222 13.92 -7.46 21.00
N PRO A 223 14.60 -6.93 22.05
CA PRO A 223 15.23 -5.61 22.01
C PRO A 223 16.30 -5.43 20.92
N GLU A 224 16.90 -6.50 20.44
CA GLU A 224 17.86 -6.48 19.33
C GLU A 224 17.27 -5.92 18.03
N LEU A 225 15.98 -6.08 17.80
CA LEU A 225 15.27 -5.55 16.62
C LEU A 225 15.31 -4.03 16.54
N ALA A 226 15.39 -3.33 17.68
CA ALA A 226 15.44 -1.86 17.73
C ALA A 226 16.64 -1.26 16.96
N LYS A 227 17.69 -2.04 16.72
CA LYS A 227 18.91 -1.61 16.03
C LYS A 227 18.86 -1.81 14.51
N THR A 228 17.81 -2.45 14.01
CA THR A 228 17.71 -2.76 12.59
C THR A 228 17.28 -1.56 11.76
N GLU A 229 17.80 -1.46 10.54
CA GLU A 229 17.59 -0.36 9.59
C GLU A 229 16.92 -0.86 8.30
N TYR A 230 15.97 -1.80 8.42
CA TYR A 230 15.28 -2.40 7.28
C TYR A 230 14.63 -1.37 6.34
N ALA A 231 14.15 -0.25 6.87
CA ALA A 231 13.50 0.78 6.06
C ALA A 231 14.47 1.39 5.06
N LYS A 232 15.68 1.75 5.50
CA LYS A 232 16.71 2.33 4.65
C LYS A 232 17.25 1.32 3.64
N GLU A 233 17.54 0.09 4.09
CA GLU A 233 17.99 -0.99 3.22
C GLU A 233 16.97 -1.28 2.11
N MET A 234 15.70 -1.41 2.48
CA MET A 234 14.61 -1.70 1.54
C MET A 234 14.40 -0.58 0.53
N TRP A 235 14.39 0.68 1.00
CA TRP A 235 14.22 1.84 0.12
C TRP A 235 15.36 2.00 -0.86
N ALA A 236 16.62 1.84 -0.41
CA ALA A 236 17.79 1.90 -1.27
C ALA A 236 17.77 0.83 -2.38
N LEU A 237 17.34 -0.41 -2.06
CA LEU A 237 17.17 -1.46 -3.06
C LEU A 237 16.03 -1.13 -4.04
N TYR A 238 14.95 -0.54 -3.55
CA TYR A 238 13.80 -0.15 -4.37
C TYR A 238 14.16 0.94 -5.38
N GLU A 239 14.86 1.98 -4.95
CA GLU A 239 15.32 3.09 -5.83
C GLU A 239 16.27 2.61 -6.93
N LYS A 240 17.13 1.64 -6.62
CA LYS A 240 18.03 1.01 -7.61
C LYS A 240 17.31 0.06 -8.57
N GLY A 241 16.07 -0.33 -8.28
CA GLY A 241 15.35 -1.36 -9.03
C GLY A 241 15.84 -2.80 -8.73
N ASP A 242 16.61 -2.98 -7.66
CA ASP A 242 17.19 -4.27 -7.25
C ASP A 242 16.32 -5.04 -6.26
N LEU A 243 15.29 -4.40 -5.68
CA LEU A 243 14.38 -5.05 -4.75
C LEU A 243 13.51 -6.09 -5.48
N LYS A 244 13.56 -7.32 -5.01
CA LYS A 244 12.79 -8.47 -5.53
C LYS A 244 11.92 -9.09 -4.43
N PRO A 245 10.81 -9.79 -4.77
CA PRO A 245 9.92 -10.41 -3.78
C PRO A 245 10.61 -11.41 -2.83
N ASP A 246 11.73 -11.97 -3.25
CA ASP A 246 12.57 -12.91 -2.50
C ASP A 246 13.86 -12.30 -1.95
N SER A 247 14.01 -10.96 -2.01
CA SER A 247 15.15 -10.25 -1.43
C SER A 247 15.28 -10.55 0.05
N LYS A 248 16.47 -11.01 0.46
CA LYS A 248 16.81 -11.22 1.86
C LYS A 248 17.45 -9.96 2.40
N LEU A 249 16.74 -9.30 3.29
CA LEU A 249 17.24 -8.12 3.97
C LEU A 249 18.08 -8.54 5.18
N THR A 250 19.10 -7.72 5.48
CA THR A 250 20.01 -7.93 6.60
C THR A 250 19.60 -7.16 7.85
N GLY A 251 18.84 -6.08 7.66
CA GLY A 251 18.54 -5.09 8.70
C GLY A 251 19.73 -4.18 9.02
N GLU A 252 20.81 -4.29 8.24
CA GLU A 252 21.99 -3.43 8.36
C GLU A 252 22.01 -2.43 7.21
N PHE A 253 22.32 -1.17 7.52
CA PHE A 253 22.50 -0.11 6.53
C PHE A 253 23.65 0.79 6.97
N THR A 254 24.64 0.98 6.11
CA THR A 254 25.79 1.87 6.39
C THR A 254 25.72 3.11 5.50
N GLU A 255 26.07 4.26 6.05
CA GLU A 255 26.10 5.52 5.28
C GLU A 255 27.11 5.48 4.11
N SER A 256 28.08 4.56 4.15
CA SER A 256 29.01 4.33 3.02
C SER A 256 28.26 3.82 1.78
N ASP A 257 27.19 3.08 1.96
CA ASP A 257 26.37 2.60 0.85
C ASP A 257 25.60 3.74 0.18
N ALA A 258 25.16 4.72 0.97
CA ALA A 258 24.49 5.93 0.46
C ALA A 258 25.47 6.88 -0.24
N LEU A 259 26.70 7.02 0.25
CA LEU A 259 27.74 7.87 -0.37
C LEU A 259 28.27 7.25 -1.67
N ALA A 260 28.46 5.93 -1.71
CA ALA A 260 28.83 5.22 -2.94
C ALA A 260 27.78 5.38 -4.04
N ASP A 261 26.51 5.47 -3.66
CA ASP A 261 25.38 5.70 -4.57
C ASP A 261 25.36 7.13 -5.13
N ILE A 262 25.62 8.12 -4.29
CA ILE A 262 25.71 9.53 -4.73
C ILE A 262 26.85 9.71 -5.71
N ASP A 263 28.01 9.12 -5.46
CA ASP A 263 29.15 9.14 -6.36
C ASP A 263 28.86 8.43 -7.69
N ALA A 264 28.16 7.28 -7.67
CA ALA A 264 27.74 6.57 -8.88
C ALA A 264 26.78 7.40 -9.72
N ILE A 265 25.77 8.02 -9.09
CA ILE A 265 24.79 8.91 -9.75
C ILE A 265 25.48 10.16 -10.31
N MET A 266 26.42 10.75 -9.57
CA MET A 266 27.19 11.91 -10.05
C MET A 266 28.06 11.55 -11.26
N HIS A 267 28.69 10.38 -11.28
CA HIS A 267 29.42 9.88 -12.44
C HIS A 267 28.52 9.66 -13.66
N GLU A 268 27.31 9.14 -13.47
CA GLU A 268 26.35 8.93 -14.55
C GLU A 268 25.82 10.25 -15.12
N ILE A 269 25.55 11.23 -14.26
CA ILE A 269 25.17 12.61 -14.66
C ILE A 269 26.31 13.29 -15.44
N ASP A 270 27.55 13.17 -15.00
CA ASP A 270 28.69 13.75 -15.67
C ASP A 270 28.95 13.07 -17.02
N ALA A 271 28.81 11.75 -17.11
CA ALA A 271 28.91 11.03 -18.39
C ALA A 271 27.83 11.46 -19.37
N ALA A 272 26.58 11.60 -18.92
CA ALA A 272 25.48 12.10 -19.75
C ALA A 272 25.67 13.54 -20.21
N ARG A 273 26.25 14.41 -19.38
CA ARG A 273 26.60 15.78 -19.75
C ARG A 273 27.69 15.83 -20.84
N ILE A 274 28.73 15.01 -20.70
CA ILE A 274 29.83 14.92 -21.68
C ILE A 274 29.29 14.42 -23.03
N GLU A 275 28.41 13.41 -23.01
CA GLU A 275 27.80 12.88 -24.23
C GLU A 275 26.90 13.90 -24.93
N GLU A 276 26.11 14.66 -24.18
CA GLU A 276 25.28 15.74 -24.72
C GLU A 276 26.15 16.89 -25.29
N GLN A 277 27.26 17.21 -24.63
CA GLN A 277 28.19 18.21 -25.13
C GLN A 277 28.85 17.80 -26.47
N HIS A 278 29.31 16.55 -26.56
CA HIS A 278 29.86 16.00 -27.82
C HIS A 278 28.80 15.93 -28.94
N ARG A 279 27.54 15.69 -28.59
CA ARG A 279 26.43 15.70 -29.55
C ARG A 279 26.18 17.10 -30.09
N ARG A 280 26.25 18.13 -29.22
CA ARG A 280 26.08 19.53 -29.61
C ARG A 280 27.26 20.04 -30.44
N GLU A 281 28.47 19.60 -30.14
CA GLU A 281 29.67 19.94 -30.92
C GLU A 281 29.63 19.35 -32.35
N ARG A 282 29.30 18.06 -32.46
CA ARG A 282 29.07 17.41 -33.77
C ARG A 282 27.98 18.07 -34.60
N ALA A 283 26.86 18.46 -33.96
CA ALA A 283 25.77 19.16 -34.65
C ALA A 283 26.16 20.60 -35.08
N LYS A 284 27.15 21.25 -34.46
CA LYS A 284 27.74 22.52 -34.91
C LYS A 284 28.68 22.32 -36.08
N GLU A 285 29.58 21.33 -36.01
CA GLU A 285 30.50 20.99 -37.10
C GLU A 285 29.77 20.61 -38.39
N GLU A 286 28.64 19.87 -38.28
CA GLU A 286 27.77 19.57 -39.43
C GLU A 286 27.10 20.82 -40.03
N LYS A 287 26.72 21.81 -39.21
CA LYS A 287 26.16 23.08 -39.71
C LYS A 287 27.20 23.98 -40.34
N ASP A 288 28.38 24.05 -39.78
CA ASP A 288 29.48 24.87 -40.28
C ASP A 288 30.11 24.26 -41.56
N GLY A 289 30.15 22.90 -41.65
CA GLY A 289 30.61 22.18 -42.84
C GLY A 289 29.67 22.24 -44.06
N VAL A 290 28.39 22.60 -43.84
CA VAL A 290 27.39 22.76 -44.93
C VAL A 290 27.48 24.16 -45.56
N ASP A 291 28.08 25.15 -44.89
CA ASP A 291 28.17 26.53 -45.43
C ASP A 291 29.35 26.73 -46.37
N GLU A 292 30.42 25.93 -46.31
CA GLU A 292 31.56 25.99 -47.26
C GLU A 292 31.27 25.36 -48.63
N SER A 293 30.24 24.56 -48.80
CA SER A 293 29.86 23.95 -50.08
C SER A 293 29.02 24.85 -51.01
N LYS A 294 28.62 26.04 -50.53
CA LYS A 294 27.80 27.00 -51.30
C LYS A 294 28.54 28.11 -52.00
N PHE A 295 29.86 28.13 -51.91
CA PHE A 295 30.69 29.16 -52.59
C PHE A 295 31.63 28.53 -53.61
N ASN A 296 31.13 28.03 -54.77
CA ASN A 296 31.93 27.92 -55.99
C ASN A 296 31.11 27.52 -57.24
N TRP A 297 30.19 28.37 -57.66
CA TRP A 297 29.61 28.29 -59.01
C TRP A 297 29.28 29.71 -59.53
N ALA A 298 30.26 30.53 -59.73
CA ALA A 298 30.14 31.72 -60.55
C ALA A 298 31.56 32.19 -60.97
N GLU A 299 32.09 31.51 -62.01
CA GLU A 299 33.03 32.10 -62.96
C GLU A 299 33.57 30.99 -63.91
N SER A 300 32.83 30.76 -65.00
CA SER A 300 33.35 30.34 -66.30
C SER A 300 32.25 30.50 -67.37
#